data_3dbacb6eda79664a2265305af1ff461e
#
_entry.id   3dbacb6eda79664a2265305af1ff461e
#
_cell.length_a   1.000
_cell.length_b   1.000
_cell.length_c   1.000
_cell.angle_alpha   90.00
_cell.angle_beta   90.00
_cell.angle_gamma   90.00
#
_symmetry.space_group_name_H-M   'P 1'
#
loop_
_entity.id
_entity.type
_entity.pdbx_description
1 polymer ?
#
loop_
_entity_poly.entity_id
_entity_poly.type
_entity_poly.pdbx_seq_one_letter_code
_entity_poly.pdbx_strand_id
1 'polypeptide(L)'
;MSKDNKSVFEIFVEGVGIYAKHLPEFLKYMSFPVFGQIFGFVVAIVLPLWFANSFAQSFSDEKMAYAVTLLLCIPGLILFTKAFWEYLVAYVAINSMAENTVKSGRIYDIKAHKKVATMSKRVGEFVVLWLLFGLFTLVAIFPPMWVFAVFIFVFIVLIFQVFTFEKNLTPWECFMRSKTLVKSSYWKTAFLMILVGALTYIILPKVAEVIFGVLQITSLINMVLDPILSTTLPFDQWNTTLAALNVPYMISSLEIIKTIVSLVLSTLVICFTLPLRSVCWTLWYKQLCINEIKAKSKNKKAKSENV
;
A
#
# COMPACT_ATOMS: atom_id res chain seq x y z
N MET A 1 -16.50 -25.62 6.40
CA MET A 1 -15.94 -24.97 5.20
C MET A 1 -15.98 -25.97 4.07
N SER A 2 -16.69 -25.67 2.98
CA SER A 2 -16.75 -26.52 1.78
C SER A 2 -15.33 -26.76 1.26
N LYS A 3 -14.99 -28.03 1.02
CA LYS A 3 -13.70 -28.47 0.46
C LYS A 3 -13.62 -28.24 -1.06
N ASP A 4 -14.51 -27.42 -1.59
CA ASP A 4 -14.66 -27.24 -3.03
C ASP A 4 -13.61 -26.29 -3.59
N ASN A 5 -13.20 -26.58 -4.81
CA ASN A 5 -12.18 -25.84 -5.53
C ASN A 5 -12.82 -24.53 -6.04
N LYS A 6 -12.72 -23.44 -5.27
CA LYS A 6 -13.29 -22.15 -5.65
C LYS A 6 -12.59 -21.59 -6.89
N SER A 7 -13.38 -21.01 -7.79
CA SER A 7 -12.85 -20.26 -8.92
C SER A 7 -12.18 -18.97 -8.46
N VAL A 8 -11.34 -18.38 -9.30
CA VAL A 8 -10.68 -17.09 -9.00
C VAL A 8 -11.71 -15.98 -8.78
N PHE A 9 -12.77 -15.99 -9.57
CA PHE A 9 -13.83 -14.97 -9.46
C PHE A 9 -14.63 -15.12 -8.17
N GLU A 10 -14.94 -16.36 -7.74
CA GLU A 10 -15.60 -16.60 -6.44
C GLU A 10 -14.75 -16.10 -5.27
N ILE A 11 -13.42 -16.33 -5.32
CA ILE A 11 -12.49 -15.83 -4.31
C ILE A 11 -12.46 -14.30 -4.30
N PHE A 12 -12.46 -13.68 -5.47
CA PHE A 12 -12.51 -12.21 -5.59
C PHE A 12 -13.80 -11.65 -5.00
N VAL A 13 -14.97 -12.19 -5.36
CA VAL A 13 -16.27 -11.74 -4.86
C VAL A 13 -16.38 -11.97 -3.34
N GLU A 14 -15.94 -13.13 -2.84
CA GLU A 14 -15.90 -13.41 -1.40
C GLU A 14 -14.98 -12.42 -0.66
N GLY A 15 -13.81 -12.11 -1.23
CA GLY A 15 -12.88 -11.14 -0.67
C GLY A 15 -13.47 -9.73 -0.57
N VAL A 16 -14.15 -9.28 -1.63
CA VAL A 16 -14.88 -8.00 -1.64
C VAL A 16 -16.00 -8.01 -0.59
N GLY A 17 -16.77 -9.10 -0.50
CA GLY A 17 -17.85 -9.26 0.48
C GLY A 17 -17.35 -9.20 1.93
N ILE A 18 -16.24 -9.88 2.24
CA ILE A 18 -15.61 -9.84 3.57
C ILE A 18 -15.13 -8.41 3.88
N TYR A 19 -14.46 -7.77 2.94
CA TYR A 19 -13.98 -6.39 3.12
C TYR A 19 -15.13 -5.43 3.37
N ALA A 20 -16.19 -5.48 2.56
CA ALA A 20 -17.36 -4.61 2.71
C ALA A 20 -18.07 -4.82 4.04
N LYS A 21 -18.23 -6.08 4.46
CA LYS A 21 -18.87 -6.43 5.74
C LYS A 21 -18.12 -5.91 6.96
N HIS A 22 -16.79 -5.88 6.91
CA HIS A 22 -15.91 -5.47 8.00
C HIS A 22 -15.17 -4.15 7.70
N LEU A 23 -15.75 -3.34 6.81
CA LEU A 23 -15.16 -2.06 6.40
C LEU A 23 -14.83 -1.13 7.58
N PRO A 24 -15.74 -0.93 8.58
CA PRO A 24 -15.44 -0.04 9.71
C PRO A 24 -14.21 -0.47 10.51
N GLU A 25 -14.05 -1.76 10.76
CA GLU A 25 -12.89 -2.31 11.50
C GLU A 25 -11.60 -2.13 10.72
N PHE A 26 -11.62 -2.38 9.41
CA PHE A 26 -10.47 -2.18 8.54
C PHE A 26 -10.11 -0.69 8.41
N LEU A 27 -11.08 0.19 8.24
CA LEU A 27 -10.84 1.64 8.20
C LEU A 27 -10.27 2.14 9.53
N LYS A 28 -10.83 1.71 10.66
CA LYS A 28 -10.31 2.04 12.00
C LYS A 28 -8.86 1.58 12.17
N TYR A 29 -8.53 0.38 11.70
CA TYR A 29 -7.16 -0.13 11.75
C TYR A 29 -6.21 0.68 10.89
N MET A 30 -6.62 1.03 9.66
CA MET A 30 -5.80 1.75 8.70
C MET A 30 -5.72 3.26 8.96
N SER A 31 -6.57 3.84 9.82
CA SER A 31 -6.62 5.29 10.06
C SER A 31 -5.27 5.85 10.51
N PHE A 32 -4.67 5.27 11.55
CA PHE A 32 -3.38 5.75 12.02
C PHE A 32 -2.23 5.49 11.03
N PRO A 33 -2.06 4.29 10.43
CA PRO A 33 -1.10 4.06 9.38
C PRO A 33 -1.18 5.05 8.22
N VAL A 34 -2.37 5.46 7.81
CA VAL A 34 -2.57 6.35 6.65
C VAL A 34 -2.49 7.82 7.06
N PHE A 35 -3.36 8.26 7.97
CA PHE A 35 -3.40 9.68 8.36
C PHE A 35 -2.16 10.10 9.14
N GLY A 36 -1.56 9.23 9.93
CA GLY A 36 -0.33 9.52 10.64
C GLY A 36 0.85 9.83 9.73
N GLN A 37 0.93 9.20 8.54
CA GLN A 37 1.95 9.55 7.55
C GLN A 37 1.69 10.94 6.97
N ILE A 38 0.43 11.26 6.61
CA ILE A 38 0.06 12.57 6.07
C ILE A 38 0.34 13.67 7.09
N PHE A 39 -0.18 13.52 8.31
CA PHE A 39 0.04 14.49 9.38
C PHE A 39 1.52 14.63 9.75
N GLY A 40 2.25 13.51 9.82
CA GLY A 40 3.68 13.52 10.07
C GLY A 40 4.45 14.30 9.00
N PHE A 41 4.14 14.07 7.73
CA PHE A 41 4.74 14.79 6.62
C PHE A 41 4.39 16.29 6.63
N VAL A 42 3.10 16.62 6.84
CA VAL A 42 2.65 18.03 6.93
C VAL A 42 3.34 18.74 8.08
N VAL A 43 3.40 18.15 9.27
CA VAL A 43 4.08 18.74 10.43
C VAL A 43 5.57 18.91 10.17
N ALA A 44 6.23 17.92 9.53
CA ALA A 44 7.66 17.98 9.23
C ALA A 44 8.03 19.09 8.23
N ILE A 45 7.09 19.54 7.40
CA ILE A 45 7.32 20.59 6.41
C ILE A 45 6.74 21.93 6.87
N VAL A 46 5.47 21.95 7.26
CA VAL A 46 4.75 23.21 7.53
C VAL A 46 5.28 23.90 8.78
N LEU A 47 5.61 23.15 9.83
CA LEU A 47 6.12 23.74 11.08
C LEU A 47 7.48 24.43 10.89
N PRO A 48 8.49 23.80 10.25
CA PRO A 48 9.75 24.47 9.95
C PRO A 48 9.62 25.67 9.00
N LEU A 49 8.79 25.55 7.95
CA LEU A 49 8.55 26.65 7.01
C LEU A 49 7.87 27.84 7.70
N TRP A 50 6.88 27.59 8.52
CA TRP A 50 6.22 28.63 9.31
C TRP A 50 7.22 29.33 10.24
N PHE A 51 8.05 28.56 10.93
CA PHE A 51 9.10 29.11 11.80
C PHE A 51 10.11 29.95 11.00
N ALA A 52 10.61 29.42 9.89
CA ALA A 52 11.58 30.12 9.04
C ALA A 52 11.03 31.47 8.55
N ASN A 53 9.78 31.50 8.12
CA ASN A 53 9.15 32.75 7.65
C ASN A 53 8.84 33.76 8.76
N SER A 54 8.49 33.27 9.97
CA SER A 54 7.99 34.13 11.03
C SER A 54 9.06 34.54 12.03
N PHE A 55 10.06 33.74 12.29
CA PHE A 55 10.98 33.89 13.41
C PHE A 55 12.47 33.79 13.06
N ALA A 56 12.85 33.25 11.89
CA ALA A 56 14.26 33.04 11.56
C ALA A 56 15.06 34.37 11.55
N GLN A 57 14.44 35.46 11.13
CA GLN A 57 15.06 36.81 11.11
C GLN A 57 15.32 37.39 12.52
N SER A 58 14.68 36.84 13.56
CA SER A 58 14.88 37.29 14.95
C SER A 58 16.15 36.68 15.58
N PHE A 59 16.80 35.73 14.91
CA PHE A 59 18.05 35.17 15.39
C PHE A 59 19.23 35.96 14.87
N SER A 60 20.14 36.34 15.77
CA SER A 60 21.40 37.03 15.42
C SER A 60 22.41 36.10 14.73
N ASP A 61 22.27 34.78 14.88
CA ASP A 61 23.10 33.74 14.25
C ASP A 61 22.25 32.87 13.30
N GLU A 62 22.56 32.96 12.01
CA GLU A 62 21.93 32.14 10.98
C GLU A 62 22.03 30.62 11.25
N LYS A 63 23.17 30.16 11.79
CA LYS A 63 23.36 28.72 12.10
C LYS A 63 22.39 28.27 13.17
N MET A 64 22.10 29.13 14.15
CA MET A 64 21.13 28.82 15.19
C MET A 64 19.71 28.77 14.61
N ALA A 65 19.36 29.67 13.70
CA ALA A 65 18.07 29.64 13.01
C ALA A 65 17.89 28.34 12.21
N TYR A 66 18.91 27.91 11.45
CA TYR A 66 18.89 26.62 10.73
C TYR A 66 18.79 25.44 11.69
N ALA A 67 19.53 25.43 12.79
CA ALA A 67 19.48 24.33 13.77
C ALA A 67 18.07 24.18 14.38
N VAL A 68 17.43 25.28 14.76
CA VAL A 68 16.06 25.28 15.30
C VAL A 68 15.07 24.81 14.22
N THR A 69 15.20 25.30 12.98
CA THR A 69 14.35 24.87 11.86
C THR A 69 14.44 23.36 11.65
N LEU A 70 15.64 22.77 11.68
CA LEU A 70 15.84 21.33 11.57
C LEU A 70 15.23 20.57 12.76
N LEU A 71 15.38 21.10 13.98
CA LEU A 71 14.77 20.46 15.17
C LEU A 71 13.23 20.42 15.08
N LEU A 72 12.62 21.42 14.46
CA LEU A 72 11.17 21.46 14.27
C LEU A 72 10.64 20.41 13.27
N CYS A 73 11.50 19.84 12.42
CA CYS A 73 11.14 18.69 11.57
C CYS A 73 10.95 17.40 12.37
N ILE A 74 11.65 17.25 13.52
CA ILE A 74 11.75 16.00 14.25
C ILE A 74 10.38 15.44 14.68
N PRO A 75 9.46 16.20 15.30
CA PRO A 75 8.15 15.66 15.69
C PRO A 75 7.37 15.06 14.52
N GLY A 76 7.37 15.76 13.38
CA GLY A 76 6.74 15.28 12.16
C GLY A 76 7.38 14.02 11.61
N LEU A 77 8.71 13.94 11.59
CA LEU A 77 9.46 12.76 11.14
C LEU A 77 9.23 11.55 12.07
N ILE A 78 9.16 11.75 13.39
CA ILE A 78 8.85 10.67 14.34
C ILE A 78 7.45 10.14 14.07
N LEU A 79 6.46 11.02 13.91
CA LEU A 79 5.08 10.63 13.62
C LEU A 79 4.98 9.89 12.30
N PHE A 80 5.61 10.42 11.25
CA PHE A 80 5.67 9.79 9.92
C PHE A 80 6.29 8.40 9.99
N THR A 81 7.47 8.28 10.60
CA THR A 81 8.20 7.00 10.70
C THR A 81 7.40 5.96 11.46
N LYS A 82 6.74 6.35 12.56
CA LYS A 82 5.88 5.45 13.33
C LYS A 82 4.67 4.99 12.53
N ALA A 83 3.99 5.90 11.84
CA ALA A 83 2.83 5.58 11.01
C ALA A 83 3.22 4.72 9.80
N PHE A 84 4.36 5.00 9.18
CA PHE A 84 4.93 4.20 8.10
C PHE A 84 5.25 2.78 8.56
N TRP A 85 5.89 2.62 9.72
CA TRP A 85 6.13 1.30 10.31
C TRP A 85 4.82 0.52 10.52
N GLU A 86 3.80 1.17 11.10
CA GLU A 86 2.48 0.55 11.29
C GLU A 86 1.82 0.17 9.95
N TYR A 87 2.06 0.93 8.89
CA TYR A 87 1.60 0.60 7.55
C TYR A 87 2.29 -0.66 6.99
N LEU A 88 3.60 -0.79 7.17
CA LEU A 88 4.32 -2.01 6.79
C LEU A 88 3.80 -3.23 7.56
N VAL A 89 3.63 -3.10 8.87
CA VAL A 89 3.07 -4.15 9.74
C VAL A 89 1.65 -4.55 9.31
N ALA A 90 0.87 -3.62 8.77
CA ALA A 90 -0.49 -3.87 8.31
C ALA A 90 -0.55 -4.97 7.24
N TYR A 91 0.43 -5.10 6.35
CA TYR A 91 0.47 -6.16 5.33
C TYR A 91 0.42 -7.57 5.92
N VAL A 92 0.98 -7.77 7.10
CA VAL A 92 1.01 -9.08 7.79
C VAL A 92 -0.14 -9.21 8.78
N ALA A 93 -0.42 -8.16 9.53
CA ALA A 93 -1.49 -8.15 10.53
C ALA A 93 -2.88 -8.36 9.87
N ILE A 94 -3.13 -7.73 8.73
CA ILE A 94 -4.41 -7.85 8.02
C ILE A 94 -4.60 -9.26 7.45
N ASN A 95 -3.53 -9.94 7.01
CA ASN A 95 -3.63 -11.35 6.61
C ASN A 95 -4.14 -12.22 7.75
N SER A 96 -3.60 -12.01 8.96
CA SER A 96 -4.05 -12.71 10.17
C SER A 96 -5.48 -12.34 10.56
N MET A 97 -5.87 -11.05 10.41
CA MET A 97 -7.25 -10.59 10.62
C MET A 97 -8.21 -11.24 9.62
N ALA A 98 -7.84 -11.28 8.34
CA ALA A 98 -8.61 -11.92 7.28
C ALA A 98 -8.84 -13.40 7.55
N GLU A 99 -7.81 -14.12 8.01
CA GLU A 99 -7.95 -15.52 8.40
C GLU A 99 -8.96 -15.71 9.53
N ASN A 100 -8.89 -14.87 10.56
CA ASN A 100 -9.84 -14.93 11.68
C ASN A 100 -11.27 -14.64 11.22
N THR A 101 -11.44 -13.64 10.35
CA THR A 101 -12.75 -13.29 9.80
C THR A 101 -13.36 -14.45 9.03
N VAL A 102 -12.56 -15.13 8.21
CA VAL A 102 -13.01 -16.33 7.46
C VAL A 102 -13.39 -17.48 8.40
N LYS A 103 -12.66 -17.67 9.51
CA LYS A 103 -12.90 -18.78 10.46
C LYS A 103 -14.05 -18.51 11.43
N SER A 104 -14.16 -17.28 11.95
CA SER A 104 -15.07 -16.95 13.08
C SER A 104 -16.14 -15.92 12.73
N GLY A 105 -16.08 -15.31 11.53
CA GLY A 105 -16.99 -14.24 11.11
C GLY A 105 -16.79 -12.91 11.85
N ARG A 106 -15.74 -12.79 12.68
CA ARG A 106 -15.46 -11.59 13.49
C ARG A 106 -13.96 -11.28 13.49
N ILE A 107 -13.62 -10.01 13.65
CA ILE A 107 -12.25 -9.54 13.87
C ILE A 107 -12.05 -9.37 15.37
N TYR A 108 -11.20 -10.23 15.96
CA TYR A 108 -10.82 -10.13 17.37
C TYR A 108 -9.53 -9.31 17.50
N ASP A 109 -9.24 -8.84 18.67
CA ASP A 109 -8.04 -8.15 19.15
C ASP A 109 -6.97 -7.77 18.10
N ILE A 110 -7.08 -6.56 17.56
CA ILE A 110 -6.17 -6.00 16.55
C ILE A 110 -4.70 -6.06 17.02
N LYS A 111 -4.44 -5.87 18.32
CA LYS A 111 -3.06 -5.88 18.86
C LYS A 111 -2.42 -7.27 18.77
N ALA A 112 -3.21 -8.33 18.92
CA ALA A 112 -2.71 -9.70 18.78
C ALA A 112 -2.24 -9.98 17.35
N HIS A 113 -2.93 -9.46 16.33
CA HIS A 113 -2.56 -9.65 14.94
C HIS A 113 -1.25 -8.94 14.57
N LYS A 114 -0.95 -7.79 15.18
CA LYS A 114 0.34 -7.09 14.99
C LYS A 114 1.53 -7.91 15.48
N LYS A 115 1.35 -8.73 16.53
CA LYS A 115 2.42 -9.56 17.07
C LYS A 115 3.03 -10.53 16.04
N VAL A 116 2.31 -10.89 14.99
CA VAL A 116 2.82 -11.76 13.93
C VAL A 116 4.08 -11.18 13.25
N ALA A 117 4.14 -9.86 13.08
CA ALA A 117 5.31 -9.16 12.52
C ALA A 117 6.24 -8.57 13.60
N THR A 118 5.69 -8.20 14.77
CA THR A 118 6.41 -7.42 15.81
C THR A 118 6.98 -8.25 16.95
N MET A 119 6.84 -9.58 16.95
CA MET A 119 7.55 -10.43 17.92
C MET A 119 9.05 -10.27 17.73
N SER A 120 9.79 -10.12 18.83
CA SER A 120 11.22 -9.76 18.85
C SER A 120 12.10 -10.62 17.95
N LYS A 121 11.82 -11.92 17.86
CA LYS A 121 12.56 -12.85 16.99
C LYS A 121 12.23 -12.70 15.49
N ARG A 122 11.09 -12.13 15.12
CA ARG A 122 10.62 -12.02 13.73
C ARG A 122 10.76 -10.62 13.14
N VAL A 123 11.02 -9.59 13.96
CA VAL A 123 11.15 -8.20 13.46
C VAL A 123 12.29 -8.08 12.44
N GLY A 124 13.45 -8.69 12.73
CA GLY A 124 14.57 -8.68 11.77
C GLY A 124 14.24 -9.37 10.45
N GLU A 125 13.61 -10.54 10.51
CA GLU A 125 13.15 -11.27 9.32
C GLU A 125 12.11 -10.45 8.53
N PHE A 126 11.21 -9.76 9.22
CA PHE A 126 10.21 -8.91 8.61
C PHE A 126 10.84 -7.70 7.90
N VAL A 127 11.84 -7.05 8.51
CA VAL A 127 12.58 -5.95 7.87
C VAL A 127 13.32 -6.45 6.63
N VAL A 128 14.01 -7.60 6.73
CA VAL A 128 14.71 -8.19 5.57
C VAL A 128 13.72 -8.57 4.47
N LEU A 129 12.53 -9.09 4.82
CA LEU A 129 11.47 -9.38 3.84
C LEU A 129 11.05 -8.13 3.06
N TRP A 130 10.88 -6.99 3.74
CA TRP A 130 10.56 -5.72 3.11
C TRP A 130 11.70 -5.18 2.25
N LEU A 131 12.95 -5.31 2.69
CA LEU A 131 14.12 -4.91 1.89
C LEU A 131 14.22 -5.74 0.60
N LEU A 132 14.03 -7.06 0.70
CA LEU A 132 14.00 -7.93 -0.48
C LEU A 132 12.82 -7.58 -1.42
N PHE A 133 11.62 -7.36 -0.87
CA PHE A 133 10.49 -6.93 -1.67
C PHE A 133 10.75 -5.60 -2.37
N GLY A 134 11.33 -4.62 -1.64
CA GLY A 134 11.76 -3.34 -2.20
C GLY A 134 12.78 -3.51 -3.33
N LEU A 135 13.77 -4.39 -3.16
CA LEU A 135 14.76 -4.67 -4.20
C LEU A 135 14.10 -5.21 -5.48
N PHE A 136 13.12 -6.12 -5.36
CA PHE A 136 12.36 -6.60 -6.52
C PHE A 136 11.51 -5.49 -7.16
N THR A 137 10.96 -4.56 -6.36
CA THR A 137 10.17 -3.45 -6.91
C THR A 137 11.04 -2.44 -7.66
N LEU A 138 12.33 -2.31 -7.34
CA LEU A 138 13.26 -1.45 -8.07
C LEU A 138 13.39 -1.86 -9.56
N VAL A 139 13.20 -3.14 -9.88
CA VAL A 139 13.18 -3.61 -11.27
C VAL A 139 12.06 -2.93 -12.07
N ALA A 140 10.95 -2.59 -11.42
CA ALA A 140 9.82 -1.92 -12.07
C ALA A 140 10.05 -0.41 -12.34
N ILE A 141 11.14 0.19 -11.84
CA ILE A 141 11.50 1.57 -12.15
C ILE A 141 11.96 1.71 -13.60
N PHE A 142 12.54 0.65 -14.17
CA PHE A 142 13.07 0.65 -15.53
C PHE A 142 11.99 0.21 -16.54
N PRO A 143 11.48 1.10 -17.41
CA PRO A 143 10.40 0.77 -18.35
C PRO A 143 10.63 -0.49 -19.19
N PRO A 144 11.84 -0.76 -19.74
CA PRO A 144 12.12 -1.99 -20.47
C PRO A 144 11.92 -3.27 -19.66
N MET A 145 12.01 -3.17 -18.32
CA MET A 145 11.86 -4.31 -17.42
C MET A 145 10.43 -4.55 -16.94
N TRP A 146 9.45 -3.75 -17.33
CA TRP A 146 8.06 -3.87 -16.86
C TRP A 146 7.45 -5.23 -17.13
N VAL A 147 7.69 -5.81 -18.29
CA VAL A 147 7.19 -7.14 -18.63
C VAL A 147 7.75 -8.18 -17.64
N PHE A 148 9.07 -8.15 -17.41
CA PHE A 148 9.74 -9.04 -16.45
C PHE A 148 9.26 -8.79 -15.01
N ALA A 149 9.08 -7.51 -14.64
CA ALA A 149 8.56 -7.13 -13.32
C ALA A 149 7.18 -7.74 -13.07
N VAL A 150 6.24 -7.65 -14.03
CA VAL A 150 4.90 -8.26 -13.89
C VAL A 150 5.02 -9.77 -13.67
N PHE A 151 5.86 -10.46 -14.46
CA PHE A 151 6.07 -11.90 -14.27
C PHE A 151 6.64 -12.23 -12.87
N ILE A 152 7.62 -11.48 -12.40
CA ILE A 152 8.19 -11.65 -11.06
C ILE A 152 7.14 -11.39 -9.98
N PHE A 153 6.37 -10.29 -10.11
CA PHE A 153 5.35 -9.92 -9.12
C PHE A 153 4.28 -10.99 -8.94
N VAL A 154 3.86 -11.70 -10.00
CA VAL A 154 2.92 -12.82 -9.87
C VAL A 154 3.49 -13.93 -8.98
N PHE A 155 4.80 -14.22 -9.11
CA PHE A 155 5.43 -15.26 -8.28
C PHE A 155 5.60 -14.87 -6.81
N ILE A 156 5.80 -13.59 -6.53
CA ILE A 156 6.10 -13.10 -5.18
C ILE A 156 4.89 -12.52 -4.45
N VAL A 157 3.73 -12.45 -5.10
CA VAL A 157 2.52 -11.80 -4.57
C VAL A 157 2.05 -12.37 -3.22
N LEU A 158 2.37 -13.62 -2.92
CA LEU A 158 1.96 -14.31 -1.69
C LEU A 158 3.02 -14.30 -0.57
N ILE A 159 4.12 -13.56 -0.71
CA ILE A 159 5.22 -13.59 0.28
C ILE A 159 4.77 -13.20 1.69
N PHE A 160 3.91 -12.18 1.79
CA PHE A 160 3.39 -11.73 3.08
C PHE A 160 2.41 -12.72 3.69
N GLN A 161 1.64 -13.46 2.88
CA GLN A 161 0.78 -14.55 3.33
C GLN A 161 1.63 -15.72 3.82
N VAL A 162 2.65 -16.13 3.07
CA VAL A 162 3.60 -17.17 3.48
C VAL A 162 4.26 -16.79 4.80
N PHE A 163 4.80 -15.57 4.90
CA PHE A 163 5.40 -15.08 6.14
C PHE A 163 4.42 -15.08 7.32
N THR A 164 3.14 -14.77 7.07
CA THR A 164 2.11 -14.76 8.12
C THR A 164 1.78 -16.15 8.62
N PHE A 165 1.64 -17.12 7.74
CA PHE A 165 1.02 -18.43 8.04
C PHE A 165 2.02 -19.57 8.17
N GLU A 166 3.17 -19.51 7.49
CA GLU A 166 4.23 -20.52 7.58
C GLU A 166 5.33 -20.00 8.52
N LYS A 167 5.29 -20.48 9.78
CA LYS A 167 6.29 -20.11 10.79
C LYS A 167 7.62 -20.79 10.49
N ASN A 168 8.74 -20.19 10.91
CA ASN A 168 10.10 -20.72 10.79
C ASN A 168 10.70 -20.73 9.37
N LEU A 169 10.15 -19.95 8.44
CA LEU A 169 10.77 -19.71 7.14
C LEU A 169 11.58 -18.40 7.19
N THR A 170 12.79 -18.47 6.64
CA THR A 170 13.59 -17.26 6.37
C THR A 170 12.91 -16.39 5.31
N PRO A 171 13.22 -15.10 5.21
CA PRO A 171 12.67 -14.21 4.18
C PRO A 171 12.85 -14.77 2.76
N TRP A 172 14.02 -15.33 2.45
CA TRP A 172 14.28 -15.93 1.14
C TRP A 172 13.43 -17.17 0.89
N GLU A 173 13.25 -18.04 1.89
CA GLU A 173 12.38 -19.19 1.80
C GLU A 173 10.92 -18.78 1.58
N CYS A 174 10.47 -17.66 2.13
CA CYS A 174 9.13 -17.12 1.84
C CYS A 174 8.96 -16.79 0.34
N PHE A 175 9.98 -16.23 -0.33
CA PHE A 175 9.95 -16.00 -1.77
C PHE A 175 9.89 -17.33 -2.55
N MET A 176 10.76 -18.28 -2.21
CA MET A 176 10.79 -19.58 -2.88
C MET A 176 9.48 -20.37 -2.67
N ARG A 177 8.89 -20.26 -1.48
CA ARG A 177 7.60 -20.88 -1.15
C ARG A 177 6.46 -20.25 -1.93
N SER A 178 6.39 -18.90 -2.00
CA SER A 178 5.42 -18.19 -2.82
C SER A 178 5.50 -18.63 -4.29
N LYS A 179 6.71 -18.66 -4.87
CA LYS A 179 6.96 -19.14 -6.23
C LYS A 179 6.45 -20.57 -6.43
N THR A 180 6.72 -21.46 -5.48
CA THR A 180 6.30 -22.88 -5.57
C THR A 180 4.78 -23.02 -5.55
N LEU A 181 4.10 -22.28 -4.68
CA LEU A 181 2.63 -22.30 -4.60
C LEU A 181 1.99 -21.75 -5.87
N VAL A 182 2.51 -20.66 -6.41
CA VAL A 182 1.95 -19.99 -7.59
C VAL A 182 2.23 -20.75 -8.88
N LYS A 183 3.37 -21.46 -8.99
CA LYS A 183 3.84 -22.09 -10.23
C LYS A 183 2.76 -22.94 -10.92
N SER A 184 2.01 -23.74 -10.19
CA SER A 184 0.95 -24.62 -10.73
C SER A 184 -0.33 -23.86 -11.14
N SER A 185 -0.49 -22.61 -10.69
CA SER A 185 -1.69 -21.80 -10.86
C SER A 185 -1.35 -20.38 -11.32
N TYR A 186 -0.25 -20.21 -12.04
CA TYR A 186 0.32 -18.91 -12.45
C TYR A 186 -0.73 -18.00 -13.11
N TRP A 187 -1.38 -18.47 -14.18
CA TRP A 187 -2.36 -17.66 -14.91
C TRP A 187 -3.60 -17.28 -14.07
N LYS A 188 -4.01 -18.19 -13.17
CA LYS A 188 -5.10 -17.91 -12.24
C LYS A 188 -4.70 -16.84 -11.23
N THR A 189 -3.47 -16.89 -10.75
CA THR A 189 -2.90 -15.87 -9.84
C THR A 189 -2.74 -14.54 -10.56
N ALA A 190 -2.25 -14.53 -11.80
CA ALA A 190 -2.15 -13.32 -12.62
C ALA A 190 -3.53 -12.70 -12.89
N PHE A 191 -4.55 -13.51 -13.18
CA PHE A 191 -5.91 -13.04 -13.37
C PHE A 191 -6.50 -12.42 -12.09
N LEU A 192 -6.30 -13.05 -10.92
CA LEU A 192 -6.71 -12.45 -9.65
C LEU A 192 -5.97 -11.13 -9.39
N MET A 193 -4.67 -11.06 -9.73
CA MET A 193 -3.89 -9.83 -9.59
C MET A 193 -4.45 -8.70 -10.44
N ILE A 194 -4.88 -9.00 -11.68
CA ILE A 194 -5.52 -8.01 -12.57
C ILE A 194 -6.87 -7.56 -11.97
N LEU A 195 -7.72 -8.46 -11.51
CA LEU A 195 -9.02 -8.12 -10.92
C LEU A 195 -8.87 -7.23 -9.68
N VAL A 196 -8.04 -7.66 -8.74
CA VAL A 196 -7.79 -6.94 -7.50
C VAL A 196 -7.10 -5.60 -7.79
N GLY A 197 -6.11 -5.60 -8.71
CA GLY A 197 -5.40 -4.40 -9.13
C GLY A 197 -6.33 -3.39 -9.82
N ALA A 198 -7.12 -3.83 -10.80
CA ALA A 198 -8.08 -2.95 -11.50
C ALA A 198 -9.07 -2.31 -10.50
N LEU A 199 -9.60 -3.09 -9.56
CA LEU A 199 -10.54 -2.57 -8.56
C LEU A 199 -9.85 -1.54 -7.65
N THR A 200 -8.67 -1.85 -7.10
CA THR A 200 -8.05 -1.04 -6.02
C THR A 200 -7.22 0.13 -6.53
N TYR A 201 -6.62 0.03 -7.72
CA TYR A 201 -5.74 1.09 -8.25
C TYR A 201 -6.38 1.94 -9.34
N ILE A 202 -7.49 1.48 -9.96
CA ILE A 202 -8.14 2.20 -11.05
C ILE A 202 -9.57 2.56 -10.67
N ILE A 203 -10.43 1.56 -10.40
CA ILE A 203 -11.87 1.78 -10.27
C ILE A 203 -12.19 2.59 -9.00
N LEU A 204 -11.75 2.13 -7.81
CA LEU A 204 -12.06 2.81 -6.56
C LEU A 204 -11.48 4.22 -6.47
N PRO A 205 -10.23 4.52 -6.90
CA PRO A 205 -9.74 5.89 -6.98
C PRO A 205 -10.59 6.77 -7.91
N LYS A 206 -10.97 6.28 -9.09
CA LYS A 206 -11.82 7.03 -10.02
C LYS A 206 -13.22 7.30 -9.47
N VAL A 207 -13.83 6.31 -8.81
CA VAL A 207 -15.11 6.51 -8.10
C VAL A 207 -14.98 7.60 -7.02
N ALA A 208 -13.89 7.57 -6.23
CA ALA A 208 -13.64 8.60 -5.23
C ALA A 208 -13.45 9.99 -5.87
N GLU A 209 -12.71 10.11 -6.98
CA GLU A 209 -12.56 11.38 -7.71
C GLU A 209 -13.92 11.93 -8.18
N VAL A 210 -14.79 11.08 -8.71
CA VAL A 210 -16.15 11.47 -9.12
C VAL A 210 -16.96 11.97 -7.94
N ILE A 211 -16.93 11.24 -6.81
CA ILE A 211 -17.65 11.65 -5.58
C ILE A 211 -17.14 13.00 -5.08
N PHE A 212 -15.81 13.22 -5.03
CA PHE A 212 -15.21 14.48 -4.62
C PHE A 212 -15.58 15.62 -5.58
N GLY A 213 -15.66 15.34 -6.89
CA GLY A 213 -16.12 16.30 -7.88
C GLY A 213 -17.58 16.71 -7.66
N VAL A 214 -18.47 15.75 -7.46
CA VAL A 214 -19.90 15.99 -7.20
C VAL A 214 -20.13 16.79 -5.90
N LEU A 215 -19.34 16.49 -4.87
CA LEU A 215 -19.39 17.19 -3.58
C LEU A 215 -18.67 18.56 -3.61
N GLN A 216 -18.13 18.96 -4.77
CA GLN A 216 -17.38 20.21 -4.97
C GLN A 216 -16.19 20.40 -4.00
N ILE A 217 -15.68 19.32 -3.41
CA ILE A 217 -14.56 19.38 -2.45
C ILE A 217 -13.31 19.94 -3.13
N THR A 218 -13.07 19.57 -4.38
CA THR A 218 -11.95 20.11 -5.18
C THR A 218 -12.07 21.62 -5.35
N SER A 219 -13.28 22.16 -5.55
CA SER A 219 -13.51 23.59 -5.66
C SER A 219 -13.23 24.34 -4.35
N LEU A 220 -13.61 23.75 -3.22
CA LEU A 220 -13.29 24.30 -1.89
C LEU A 220 -11.78 24.31 -1.64
N ILE A 221 -11.07 23.24 -2.00
CA ILE A 221 -9.61 23.16 -1.88
C ILE A 221 -8.95 24.22 -2.80
N ASN A 222 -9.43 24.38 -4.03
CA ASN A 222 -8.93 25.40 -4.96
C ASN A 222 -9.07 26.80 -4.38
N MET A 223 -10.21 27.12 -3.80
CA MET A 223 -10.47 28.43 -3.19
C MET A 223 -9.44 28.80 -2.10
N VAL A 224 -8.94 27.79 -1.38
CA VAL A 224 -7.94 27.99 -0.30
C VAL A 224 -6.51 27.98 -0.84
N LEU A 225 -6.19 27.07 -1.74
CA LEU A 225 -4.81 26.84 -2.19
C LEU A 225 -4.39 27.74 -3.37
N ASP A 226 -5.33 28.16 -4.23
CA ASP A 226 -5.02 28.96 -5.41
C ASP A 226 -4.35 30.30 -5.06
N PRO A 227 -4.84 31.10 -4.09
CA PRO A 227 -4.15 32.34 -3.68
C PRO A 227 -2.73 32.08 -3.15
N ILE A 228 -2.54 30.97 -2.44
CA ILE A 228 -1.22 30.61 -1.86
C ILE A 228 -0.24 30.22 -2.97
N LEU A 229 -0.64 29.35 -3.88
CA LEU A 229 0.24 28.85 -4.93
C LEU A 229 0.54 29.91 -5.98
N SER A 230 -0.45 30.73 -6.37
CA SER A 230 -0.28 31.79 -7.36
C SER A 230 0.68 32.90 -6.88
N THR A 231 0.77 33.13 -5.57
CA THR A 231 1.71 34.11 -4.99
C THR A 231 3.09 33.52 -4.70
N THR A 232 3.16 32.18 -4.47
CA THR A 232 4.41 31.52 -4.02
C THR A 232 5.22 30.95 -5.18
N LEU A 233 4.55 30.48 -6.24
CA LEU A 233 5.20 29.80 -7.36
C LEU A 233 5.35 30.72 -8.57
N PRO A 234 6.53 30.73 -9.26
CA PRO A 234 6.81 31.60 -10.38
C PRO A 234 6.22 31.05 -11.71
N PHE A 235 4.91 30.94 -11.82
CA PHE A 235 4.22 30.40 -12.99
C PHE A 235 4.58 31.12 -14.29
N ASP A 236 4.71 32.43 -14.27
CA ASP A 236 5.06 33.23 -15.44
C ASP A 236 6.45 32.87 -15.99
N GLN A 237 7.42 32.66 -15.08
CA GLN A 237 8.77 32.24 -15.49
C GLN A 237 8.77 30.85 -16.09
N TRP A 238 8.02 29.91 -15.49
CA TRP A 238 7.91 28.54 -16.01
C TRP A 238 7.25 28.52 -17.38
N ASN A 239 6.15 29.26 -17.55
CA ASN A 239 5.42 29.32 -18.81
C ASN A 239 6.25 30.02 -19.91
N THR A 240 7.01 31.06 -19.57
CA THR A 240 7.95 31.71 -20.49
C THR A 240 9.05 30.73 -20.94
N THR A 241 9.59 29.94 -20.02
CA THR A 241 10.59 28.92 -20.34
C THR A 241 10.02 27.82 -21.23
N LEU A 242 8.81 27.34 -20.95
CA LEU A 242 8.13 26.34 -21.79
C LEU A 242 7.85 26.87 -23.20
N ALA A 243 7.41 28.12 -23.31
CA ALA A 243 7.19 28.76 -24.62
C ALA A 243 8.51 28.89 -25.41
N ALA A 244 9.61 29.24 -24.75
CA ALA A 244 10.93 29.31 -25.38
C ALA A 244 11.43 27.93 -25.89
N LEU A 245 10.99 26.86 -25.23
CA LEU A 245 11.27 25.47 -25.64
C LEU A 245 10.27 24.92 -26.67
N ASN A 246 9.36 25.73 -27.18
CA ASN A 246 8.25 25.36 -28.07
C ASN A 246 7.36 24.23 -27.50
N VAL A 247 7.20 24.17 -26.18
CA VAL A 247 6.28 23.24 -25.52
C VAL A 247 4.89 23.90 -25.47
N PRO A 248 3.87 23.37 -26.17
CA PRO A 248 2.53 23.96 -26.22
C PRO A 248 1.71 23.60 -24.97
N TYR A 249 2.25 23.87 -23.80
CA TYR A 249 1.63 23.59 -22.51
C TYR A 249 1.85 24.78 -21.57
N MET A 250 0.78 25.19 -20.89
CA MET A 250 0.84 26.24 -19.87
C MET A 250 0.50 25.63 -18.51
N ILE A 251 1.36 25.88 -17.53
CA ILE A 251 1.16 25.44 -16.15
C ILE A 251 0.33 26.49 -15.42
N SER A 252 -0.79 26.09 -14.82
CA SER A 252 -1.60 26.96 -13.96
C SER A 252 -1.68 26.40 -12.54
N SER A 253 -1.92 27.29 -11.57
CA SER A 253 -2.16 26.90 -10.17
C SER A 253 -3.30 25.88 -10.07
N LEU A 254 -4.38 26.10 -10.83
CA LEU A 254 -5.55 25.25 -10.87
C LEU A 254 -5.24 23.81 -11.32
N GLU A 255 -4.38 23.65 -12.32
CA GLU A 255 -3.98 22.32 -12.81
C GLU A 255 -3.09 21.60 -11.78
N ILE A 256 -2.18 22.31 -11.16
CA ILE A 256 -1.35 21.77 -10.08
C ILE A 256 -2.22 21.33 -8.92
N ILE A 257 -3.17 22.15 -8.47
CA ILE A 257 -4.07 21.79 -7.36
C ILE A 257 -4.90 20.55 -7.72
N LYS A 258 -5.50 20.51 -8.90
CA LYS A 258 -6.27 19.34 -9.37
C LYS A 258 -5.41 18.07 -9.36
N THR A 259 -4.18 18.18 -9.86
CA THR A 259 -3.24 17.04 -9.91
C THR A 259 -2.87 16.57 -8.51
N ILE A 260 -2.55 17.49 -7.59
CA ILE A 260 -2.21 17.17 -6.20
C ILE A 260 -3.42 16.52 -5.50
N VAL A 261 -4.61 17.10 -5.63
CA VAL A 261 -5.83 16.58 -5.02
C VAL A 261 -6.14 15.17 -5.54
N SER A 262 -6.06 14.95 -6.86
CA SER A 262 -6.27 13.62 -7.47
C SER A 262 -5.23 12.62 -6.98
N LEU A 263 -3.95 13.01 -6.92
CA LEU A 263 -2.86 12.15 -6.45
C LEU A 263 -3.03 11.77 -4.97
N VAL A 264 -3.33 12.74 -4.10
CA VAL A 264 -3.55 12.50 -2.67
C VAL A 264 -4.77 11.63 -2.46
N LEU A 265 -5.89 11.92 -3.13
CA LEU A 265 -7.10 11.13 -3.02
C LEU A 265 -6.90 9.69 -3.50
N SER A 266 -6.27 9.52 -4.67
CA SER A 266 -5.96 8.19 -5.20
C SER A 266 -5.05 7.42 -4.25
N THR A 267 -4.02 8.05 -3.69
CA THR A 267 -3.12 7.44 -2.72
C THR A 267 -3.87 7.03 -1.45
N LEU A 268 -4.75 7.87 -0.93
CA LEU A 268 -5.60 7.55 0.22
C LEU A 268 -6.46 6.31 -0.05
N VAL A 269 -7.15 6.27 -1.18
CA VAL A 269 -8.01 5.13 -1.56
C VAL A 269 -7.17 3.86 -1.69
N ILE A 270 -6.01 3.92 -2.34
CA ILE A 270 -5.09 2.80 -2.48
C ILE A 270 -4.61 2.29 -1.11
N CYS A 271 -4.28 3.18 -0.18
CA CYS A 271 -3.87 2.82 1.16
C CYS A 271 -5.01 2.16 1.95
N PHE A 272 -6.20 2.74 1.93
CA PHE A 272 -7.36 2.19 2.63
C PHE A 272 -7.89 0.89 2.02
N THR A 273 -7.60 0.59 0.75
CA THR A 273 -7.94 -0.69 0.10
C THR A 273 -6.91 -1.79 0.32
N LEU A 274 -5.83 -1.56 1.07
CA LEU A 274 -4.88 -2.60 1.46
C LEU A 274 -5.57 -3.83 2.11
N PRO A 275 -6.55 -3.67 3.03
CA PRO A 275 -7.25 -4.83 3.60
C PRO A 275 -7.99 -5.66 2.54
N LEU A 276 -8.62 -5.04 1.56
CA LEU A 276 -9.28 -5.76 0.47
C LEU A 276 -8.29 -6.66 -0.29
N ARG A 277 -7.13 -6.10 -0.65
CA ARG A 277 -6.07 -6.87 -1.31
C ARG A 277 -5.59 -8.04 -0.44
N SER A 278 -5.32 -7.76 0.83
CA SER A 278 -4.85 -8.79 1.78
C SER A 278 -5.86 -9.90 2.00
N VAL A 279 -7.16 -9.59 2.07
CA VAL A 279 -8.23 -10.60 2.19
C VAL A 279 -8.26 -11.50 0.95
N CYS A 280 -8.27 -10.93 -0.25
CA CYS A 280 -8.28 -11.70 -1.50
C CYS A 280 -7.05 -12.63 -1.59
N TRP A 281 -5.85 -12.10 -1.28
CA TRP A 281 -4.63 -12.90 -1.29
C TRP A 281 -4.60 -13.98 -0.21
N THR A 282 -5.17 -13.72 0.97
CA THR A 282 -5.28 -14.73 2.03
C THR A 282 -6.20 -15.89 1.63
N LEU A 283 -7.34 -15.59 1.01
CA LEU A 283 -8.25 -16.61 0.48
C LEU A 283 -7.57 -17.42 -0.63
N TRP A 284 -6.87 -16.75 -1.55
CA TRP A 284 -6.14 -17.43 -2.63
C TRP A 284 -5.01 -18.30 -2.12
N TYR A 285 -4.20 -17.82 -1.19
CA TYR A 285 -3.16 -18.60 -0.54
C TYR A 285 -3.72 -19.91 0.05
N LYS A 286 -4.82 -19.83 0.79
CA LYS A 286 -5.47 -21.01 1.39
C LYS A 286 -5.97 -21.99 0.33
N GLN A 287 -6.52 -21.47 -0.77
CA GLN A 287 -6.96 -22.31 -1.88
C GLN A 287 -5.78 -23.06 -2.52
N LEU A 288 -4.64 -22.40 -2.72
CA LEU A 288 -3.44 -23.02 -3.27
C LEU A 288 -2.86 -24.11 -2.34
N CYS A 289 -2.84 -23.87 -1.03
CA CYS A 289 -2.42 -24.85 -0.05
C CYS A 289 -3.32 -26.11 -0.08
N ILE A 290 -4.64 -25.94 -0.19
CA ILE A 290 -5.58 -27.07 -0.32
C ILE A 290 -5.29 -27.87 -1.60
N ASN A 291 -5.05 -27.18 -2.73
CA ASN A 291 -4.74 -27.84 -4.01
C ASN A 291 -3.43 -28.61 -3.95
N GLU A 292 -2.40 -28.08 -3.29
CA GLU A 292 -1.12 -28.76 -3.07
C GLU A 292 -1.30 -30.08 -2.28
N ILE A 293 -2.09 -30.04 -1.19
CA ILE A 293 -2.38 -31.22 -0.37
C ILE A 293 -3.11 -32.29 -1.21
N LYS A 294 -4.14 -31.89 -1.99
CA LYS A 294 -4.87 -32.79 -2.88
C LYS A 294 -3.95 -33.42 -3.94
N ALA A 295 -3.03 -32.68 -4.53
CA ALA A 295 -2.08 -33.19 -5.51
C ALA A 295 -1.12 -34.24 -4.89
N LYS A 296 -0.58 -33.92 -3.70
CA LYS A 296 0.30 -34.87 -2.97
C LYS A 296 -0.42 -36.18 -2.60
N SER A 297 -1.69 -36.10 -2.19
CA SER A 297 -2.49 -37.31 -1.85
C SER A 297 -2.78 -38.19 -3.07
N LYS A 298 -3.08 -37.59 -4.24
CA LYS A 298 -3.27 -38.35 -5.50
C LYS A 298 -2.00 -39.07 -5.93
N ASN A 299 -0.85 -38.40 -5.87
CA ASN A 299 0.42 -39.02 -6.25
C ASN A 299 0.83 -40.16 -5.32
N LYS A 300 0.46 -40.08 -4.02
CA LYS A 300 0.71 -41.19 -3.06
C LYS A 300 -0.15 -42.40 -3.35
N LYS A 301 -1.43 -42.19 -3.72
CA LYS A 301 -2.33 -43.33 -4.13
C LYS A 301 -1.84 -43.98 -5.41
N ALA A 302 -1.50 -43.21 -6.44
CA ALA A 302 -1.00 -43.77 -7.70
C ALA A 302 0.30 -44.56 -7.53
N LYS A 303 1.16 -44.24 -6.56
CA LYS A 303 2.36 -45.03 -6.25
C LYS A 303 2.04 -46.32 -5.49
N SER A 304 0.99 -46.35 -4.67
CA SER A 304 0.58 -47.57 -3.93
C SER A 304 -0.19 -48.57 -4.78
N GLU A 305 -0.76 -48.14 -5.91
CA GLU A 305 -1.48 -48.98 -6.85
C GLU A 305 -0.54 -49.65 -7.89
N ASN A 306 0.70 -49.13 -8.01
CA ASN A 306 1.72 -49.66 -8.94
C ASN A 306 2.80 -50.52 -8.25
N VAL A 307 2.60 -50.91 -7.00
CA VAL A 307 3.41 -51.84 -6.21
C VAL A 307 2.54 -53.06 -5.87
#